data_fcea28c2bb8a2efeb0b969dd33f6b5f5
#
_entry.id   fcea28c2bb8a2efeb0b969dd33f6b5f5
#
_cell.length_a   1.000
_cell.length_b   1.000
_cell.length_c   1.000
_cell.angle_alpha   90.00
_cell.angle_beta   90.00
_cell.angle_gamma   90.00
#
_symmetry.space_group_name_H-M   'P 1'
#
loop_
_entity.id
_entity.type
_entity.pdbx_description
1 polymer ?
#
loop_
_entity_poly.entity_id
_entity_poly.type
_entity_poly.pdbx_seq_one_letter_code
_entity_poly.pdbx_strand_id
1 'polypeptide(L)'
;MPPVRKSGGDPKAKVQRKPHNENGEAGFVESIYLDYAAGSLSPSARLLMDAHLALRPENQNFVLLWESLGGCLLDDEEPSFETRPLGDFDFAAMETPVRSSLPVPGSLPAPLAEVIGKPISKIDWISTLPGMKEYPVPGWPQARLVRLAAGRTIPRHSHGGLELTLVLEGAFSDGQGLYKRGDVCVADETVEHSPRVSPDRECLCFAVIEGPYRLKGVWQLISAVNDLVQGLKPKVALA
;
A
#
# COMPACT_ATOMS: atom_id res chain seq x y z
N MET A 1 16.06 -50.31 27.43
CA MET A 1 16.16 -48.92 26.99
C MET A 1 15.63 -48.83 25.58
N PRO A 2 14.48 -48.16 25.32
CA PRO A 2 14.00 -47.91 23.97
C PRO A 2 14.65 -46.64 23.39
N PRO A 3 14.80 -46.49 22.07
CA PRO A 3 15.52 -45.39 21.44
C PRO A 3 14.67 -44.12 21.40
N VAL A 4 15.31 -43.00 21.71
CA VAL A 4 14.78 -41.63 21.70
C VAL A 4 14.53 -41.22 20.23
N ARG A 5 13.26 -40.93 19.85
CA ARG A 5 12.91 -40.29 18.57
C ARG A 5 13.30 -38.84 18.62
N LYS A 6 14.22 -38.43 17.75
CA LYS A 6 14.49 -37.01 17.46
C LYS A 6 13.34 -36.47 16.60
N SER A 7 12.54 -35.58 17.14
CA SER A 7 11.57 -34.77 16.38
C SER A 7 12.33 -33.62 15.67
N GLY A 8 12.65 -33.83 14.41
CA GLY A 8 13.10 -32.77 13.53
C GLY A 8 11.88 -31.91 13.12
N GLY A 9 11.68 -30.79 13.77
CA GLY A 9 10.74 -29.78 13.33
C GLY A 9 11.33 -29.03 12.14
N ASP A 10 10.62 -29.07 11.01
CA ASP A 10 10.94 -28.33 9.80
C ASP A 10 10.68 -26.82 10.04
N PRO A 11 11.70 -25.93 9.96
CA PRO A 11 11.53 -24.49 10.26
C PRO A 11 10.86 -23.68 9.12
N LYS A 12 10.20 -24.34 8.16
CA LYS A 12 9.50 -23.70 7.05
C LYS A 12 8.01 -24.05 7.01
N ALA A 13 7.33 -24.04 8.13
CA ALA A 13 5.88 -24.01 8.12
C ALA A 13 5.44 -22.64 7.56
N LYS A 14 5.26 -22.57 6.21
CA LYS A 14 4.52 -21.48 5.57
C LYS A 14 3.15 -21.45 6.22
N VAL A 15 2.87 -20.38 6.95
CA VAL A 15 1.52 -20.05 7.39
C VAL A 15 0.69 -19.89 6.13
N GLN A 16 -0.03 -20.94 5.74
CA GLN A 16 -1.05 -20.86 4.70
C GLN A 16 -2.19 -20.02 5.27
N ARG A 17 -2.19 -18.72 4.98
CA ARG A 17 -3.36 -17.87 5.19
C ARG A 17 -4.42 -18.40 4.22
N LYS A 18 -5.50 -18.98 4.77
CA LYS A 18 -6.63 -19.46 3.97
C LYS A 18 -7.24 -18.31 3.19
N PRO A 19 -7.56 -18.47 1.89
CA PRO A 19 -8.34 -17.48 1.17
C PRO A 19 -9.76 -17.43 1.73
N HIS A 20 -10.18 -16.23 2.00
CA HIS A 20 -11.51 -15.64 2.18
C HIS A 20 -12.71 -16.53 2.53
N ASN A 21 -13.29 -16.20 3.67
CA ASN A 21 -14.69 -16.42 4.03
C ASN A 21 -15.56 -15.40 3.25
N GLU A 22 -16.86 -15.66 3.10
CA GLU A 22 -17.82 -14.89 2.28
C GLU A 22 -18.00 -13.39 2.65
N ASN A 23 -17.27 -12.90 3.66
CA ASN A 23 -17.09 -11.50 4.04
C ASN A 23 -15.64 -11.02 3.76
N GLY A 24 -15.09 -11.39 2.64
CA GLY A 24 -13.68 -11.35 2.20
C GLY A 24 -12.89 -10.05 2.34
N GLU A 25 -13.46 -8.99 2.87
CA GLU A 25 -12.80 -7.69 3.02
C GLU A 25 -12.12 -7.50 4.38
N ALA A 26 -12.61 -8.14 5.45
CA ALA A 26 -12.17 -7.82 6.81
C ALA A 26 -10.77 -8.34 7.15
N GLY A 27 -10.43 -9.58 6.83
CA GLY A 27 -9.22 -10.23 7.36
C GLY A 27 -7.89 -9.73 6.80
N PHE A 28 -7.85 -9.19 5.60
CA PHE A 28 -6.61 -8.71 4.96
C PHE A 28 -6.34 -7.23 5.27
N VAL A 29 -7.39 -6.44 5.33
CA VAL A 29 -7.30 -5.02 5.72
C VAL A 29 -6.96 -4.90 7.20
N GLU A 30 -7.46 -5.80 8.05
CA GLU A 30 -7.14 -5.81 9.49
C GLU A 30 -5.65 -6.01 9.77
N SER A 31 -4.96 -6.85 8.98
CA SER A 31 -3.52 -7.08 9.17
C SER A 31 -2.68 -5.83 8.89
N ILE A 32 -3.08 -4.97 7.94
CA ILE A 32 -2.33 -3.77 7.60
C ILE A 32 -2.43 -2.69 8.69
N TYR A 33 -3.55 -2.62 9.42
CA TYR A 33 -3.66 -1.73 10.58
C TYR A 33 -2.77 -2.17 11.74
N LEU A 34 -2.62 -3.49 11.94
CA LEU A 34 -1.67 -4.02 12.91
C LEU A 34 -0.23 -3.65 12.53
N ASP A 35 0.16 -3.87 11.27
CA ASP A 35 1.49 -3.53 10.78
C ASP A 35 1.76 -2.02 10.86
N TYR A 36 0.73 -1.19 10.61
CA TYR A 36 0.81 0.26 10.76
C TYR A 36 1.01 0.67 12.24
N ALA A 37 0.21 0.13 13.16
CA ALA A 37 0.30 0.40 14.60
C ALA A 37 1.64 -0.08 15.19
N ALA A 38 2.14 -1.24 14.73
CA ALA A 38 3.43 -1.78 15.12
C ALA A 38 4.64 -1.03 14.51
N GLY A 39 4.40 -0.09 13.58
CA GLY A 39 5.47 0.63 12.88
C GLY A 39 6.31 -0.23 11.94
N SER A 40 5.80 -1.40 11.51
CA SER A 40 6.51 -2.38 10.68
C SER A 40 6.39 -2.11 9.17
N LEU A 41 5.53 -1.17 8.77
CA LEU A 41 5.37 -0.81 7.37
C LEU A 41 6.57 -0.06 6.81
N SER A 42 6.84 -0.26 5.51
CA SER A 42 7.79 0.60 4.80
C SER A 42 7.33 2.07 4.81
N PRO A 43 8.24 3.04 4.62
CA PRO A 43 7.86 4.45 4.56
C PRO A 43 6.76 4.73 3.53
N SER A 44 6.80 4.10 2.35
CA SER A 44 5.79 4.27 1.30
C SER A 44 4.43 3.70 1.70
N ALA A 45 4.42 2.50 2.32
CA ALA A 45 3.20 1.88 2.80
C ALA A 45 2.59 2.67 3.97
N ARG A 46 3.43 3.20 4.88
CA ARG A 46 2.99 4.09 5.95
C ARG A 46 2.33 5.36 5.40
N LEU A 47 2.95 6.02 4.41
CA LEU A 47 2.37 7.20 3.75
C LEU A 47 1.00 6.88 3.12
N LEU A 48 0.83 5.68 2.53
CA LEU A 48 -0.46 5.25 2.00
C LEU A 48 -1.50 5.14 3.10
N MET A 49 -1.15 4.55 4.24
CA MET A 49 -2.05 4.40 5.38
C MET A 49 -2.37 5.75 6.03
N ASP A 50 -1.41 6.68 6.15
CA ASP A 50 -1.66 8.04 6.59
C ASP A 50 -2.69 8.74 5.70
N ALA A 51 -2.56 8.57 4.38
CA ALA A 51 -3.52 9.11 3.41
C ALA A 51 -4.89 8.43 3.48
N HIS A 52 -4.93 7.11 3.72
CA HIS A 52 -6.15 6.36 3.95
C HIS A 52 -6.90 6.86 5.19
N LEU A 53 -6.23 7.00 6.32
CA LEU A 53 -6.81 7.49 7.58
C LEU A 53 -7.28 8.95 7.46
N ALA A 54 -6.61 9.77 6.64
CA ALA A 54 -7.10 11.12 6.32
C ALA A 54 -8.39 11.11 5.51
N LEU A 55 -8.65 10.08 4.69
CA LEU A 55 -9.88 9.89 3.92
C LEU A 55 -10.97 9.15 4.70
N ARG A 56 -10.58 8.31 5.65
CA ARG A 56 -11.43 7.44 6.47
C ARG A 56 -11.07 7.60 7.96
N PRO A 57 -11.32 8.77 8.55
CA PRO A 57 -10.95 9.03 9.95
C PRO A 57 -11.61 8.06 10.95
N GLU A 58 -12.77 7.49 10.59
CA GLU A 58 -13.43 6.44 11.39
C GLU A 58 -12.57 5.21 11.61
N ASN A 59 -11.64 4.93 10.70
CA ASN A 59 -10.75 3.77 10.78
C ASN A 59 -9.57 3.97 11.76
N GLN A 60 -9.39 5.19 12.30
CA GLN A 60 -8.43 5.43 13.37
C GLN A 60 -8.67 4.54 14.59
N ASN A 61 -9.93 4.13 14.82
CA ASN A 61 -10.28 3.25 15.92
C ASN A 61 -9.59 1.88 15.83
N PHE A 62 -9.33 1.36 14.63
CA PHE A 62 -8.57 0.12 14.44
C PHE A 62 -7.11 0.29 14.85
N VAL A 63 -6.51 1.43 14.52
CA VAL A 63 -5.13 1.73 14.94
C VAL A 63 -5.06 1.80 16.45
N LEU A 64 -5.95 2.59 17.10
CA LEU A 64 -6.00 2.73 18.57
C LEU A 64 -6.21 1.38 19.28
N LEU A 65 -7.00 0.49 18.70
CA LEU A 65 -7.19 -0.86 19.24
C LEU A 65 -5.88 -1.64 19.25
N TRP A 66 -5.14 -1.66 18.15
CA TRP A 66 -3.88 -2.39 18.07
C TRP A 66 -2.78 -1.76 18.90
N GLU A 67 -2.71 -0.43 18.96
CA GLU A 67 -1.78 0.28 19.87
C GLU A 67 -2.07 -0.04 21.35
N SER A 68 -3.36 -0.09 21.72
CA SER A 68 -3.76 -0.44 23.09
C SER A 68 -3.40 -1.88 23.45
N LEU A 69 -3.60 -2.82 22.53
CA LEU A 69 -3.20 -4.22 22.72
C LEU A 69 -1.67 -4.36 22.83
N GLY A 70 -0.92 -3.62 22.00
CA GLY A 70 0.54 -3.57 22.08
C GLY A 70 1.02 -3.01 23.42
N GLY A 71 0.37 -1.96 23.92
CA GLY A 71 0.65 -1.40 25.23
C GLY A 71 0.43 -2.40 26.37
N CYS A 72 -0.67 -3.15 26.35
CA CYS A 72 -0.92 -4.21 27.35
C CYS A 72 0.16 -5.30 27.34
N LEU A 73 0.67 -5.68 26.15
CA LEU A 73 1.75 -6.67 26.05
C LEU A 73 3.07 -6.15 26.60
N LEU A 74 3.33 -4.84 26.48
CA LEU A 74 4.53 -4.21 27.04
C LEU A 74 4.46 -4.07 28.55
N ASP A 75 3.26 -3.89 29.13
CA ASP A 75 3.08 -3.80 30.60
C ASP A 75 3.40 -5.12 31.32
N ASP A 76 3.30 -6.25 30.61
CA ASP A 76 3.65 -7.59 31.16
C ASP A 76 5.16 -7.89 31.06
N GLU A 77 5.96 -7.07 30.38
CA GLU A 77 7.40 -7.25 30.24
C GLU A 77 8.14 -6.54 31.39
N GLU A 78 9.11 -7.23 32.00
CA GLU A 78 10.02 -6.62 32.97
C GLU A 78 10.80 -5.48 32.31
N PRO A 79 10.79 -4.25 32.88
CA PRO A 79 11.47 -3.12 32.26
C PRO A 79 12.98 -3.38 32.21
N SER A 80 13.55 -3.54 31.03
CA SER A 80 14.99 -3.58 30.85
C SER A 80 15.54 -2.16 31.03
N PHE A 81 16.16 -1.89 32.19
CA PHE A 81 16.76 -0.59 32.45
C PHE A 81 18.08 -0.37 31.70
N GLU A 82 18.02 -0.18 30.43
CA GLU A 82 18.99 0.68 29.76
C GLU A 82 18.48 2.12 29.87
N THR A 83 18.79 2.78 30.96
CA THR A 83 18.49 4.22 31.12
C THR A 83 19.34 5.03 30.18
N ARG A 84 18.94 5.09 28.92
CA ARG A 84 19.35 6.15 28.03
C ARG A 84 18.51 7.36 28.45
N PRO A 85 19.12 8.48 28.89
CA PRO A 85 18.35 9.68 29.19
C PRO A 85 17.58 10.05 27.93
N LEU A 86 16.25 10.04 28.00
CA LEU A 86 15.42 10.74 27.06
C LEU A 86 15.84 12.20 27.19
N GLY A 87 16.59 12.73 26.21
CA GLY A 87 16.84 14.16 26.12
C GLY A 87 15.49 14.90 26.19
N ASP A 88 15.52 16.21 26.38
CA ASP A 88 14.32 17.05 26.54
C ASP A 88 13.26 16.73 25.47
N PHE A 89 12.43 15.72 25.76
CA PHE A 89 11.35 15.30 24.87
C PHE A 89 10.16 16.17 25.17
N ASP A 90 9.86 17.09 24.26
CA ASP A 90 8.73 17.99 24.39
C ASP A 90 7.41 17.27 24.07
N PHE A 91 6.76 16.72 25.09
CA PHE A 91 5.44 16.10 24.95
C PHE A 91 4.36 17.08 24.49
N ALA A 92 4.52 18.40 24.69
CA ALA A 92 3.57 19.41 24.22
C ALA A 92 3.60 19.56 22.68
N ALA A 93 4.71 19.20 22.03
CA ALA A 93 4.81 19.18 20.57
C ALA A 93 4.04 18.01 19.93
N MET A 94 3.63 16.98 20.69
CA MET A 94 2.86 15.84 20.18
C MET A 94 1.34 16.12 20.07
N GLU A 95 0.84 17.16 20.73
CA GLU A 95 -0.54 17.61 20.58
C GLU A 95 -0.70 18.47 19.32
N THR A 96 -0.32 17.97 18.16
CA THR A 96 -0.80 18.57 16.92
C THR A 96 -2.27 18.16 16.75
N PRO A 97 -3.21 19.11 16.83
CA PRO A 97 -4.60 18.79 16.53
C PRO A 97 -4.64 18.28 15.10
N VAL A 98 -5.05 17.03 14.92
CA VAL A 98 -5.42 16.51 13.60
C VAL A 98 -6.50 17.45 13.07
N ARG A 99 -6.13 18.38 12.19
CA ARG A 99 -7.09 19.19 11.46
C ARG A 99 -7.82 18.26 10.52
N SER A 100 -8.89 17.64 11.01
CA SER A 100 -9.84 16.86 10.21
C SER A 100 -10.71 17.80 9.37
N SER A 101 -10.10 18.49 8.41
CA SER A 101 -10.86 18.98 7.26
C SER A 101 -10.93 17.81 6.29
N LEU A 102 -12.09 17.18 6.16
CA LEU A 102 -12.32 16.15 5.13
C LEU A 102 -11.82 16.70 3.79
N PRO A 103 -10.97 15.97 3.07
CA PRO A 103 -10.43 16.43 1.81
C PRO A 103 -11.56 16.72 0.83
N VAL A 104 -11.53 17.90 0.22
CA VAL A 104 -12.48 18.30 -0.83
C VAL A 104 -12.39 17.28 -1.97
N PRO A 105 -13.52 16.84 -2.57
CA PRO A 105 -13.48 16.00 -3.77
C PRO A 105 -12.58 16.62 -4.84
N GLY A 106 -11.68 15.81 -5.42
CA GLY A 106 -10.70 16.30 -6.41
C GLY A 106 -9.37 16.79 -5.83
N SER A 107 -9.21 16.85 -4.48
CA SER A 107 -7.93 17.14 -3.84
C SER A 107 -7.25 15.87 -3.31
N LEU A 108 -5.92 15.88 -3.30
CA LEU A 108 -5.15 14.86 -2.59
C LEU A 108 -5.38 14.98 -1.07
N PRO A 109 -5.41 13.85 -0.33
CA PRO A 109 -5.36 13.91 1.14
C PRO A 109 -4.06 14.58 1.59
N ALA A 110 -4.10 15.26 2.73
CA ALA A 110 -2.99 16.10 3.21
C ALA A 110 -1.62 15.41 3.18
N PRO A 111 -1.44 14.16 3.66
CA PRO A 111 -0.15 13.48 3.60
C PRO A 111 0.42 13.35 2.18
N LEU A 112 -0.43 13.04 1.19
CA LEU A 112 0.00 12.95 -0.20
C LEU A 112 0.23 14.32 -0.83
N ALA A 113 -0.59 15.33 -0.51
CA ALA A 113 -0.43 16.68 -1.01
C ALA A 113 0.91 17.29 -0.58
N GLU A 114 1.31 17.05 0.66
CA GLU A 114 2.59 17.48 1.21
C GLU A 114 3.78 16.86 0.49
N VAL A 115 3.77 15.53 0.31
CA VAL A 115 4.85 14.80 -0.37
C VAL A 115 4.92 15.13 -1.86
N ILE A 116 3.78 15.24 -2.55
CA ILE A 116 3.74 15.49 -4.00
C ILE A 116 4.06 16.96 -4.31
N GLY A 117 3.72 17.91 -3.42
CA GLY A 117 4.09 19.31 -3.50
C GLY A 117 3.46 20.09 -4.64
N LYS A 118 2.55 19.49 -5.42
CA LYS A 118 1.85 20.13 -6.55
C LYS A 118 0.44 19.56 -6.74
N PRO A 119 -0.50 20.36 -7.28
CA PRO A 119 -1.85 19.88 -7.55
C PRO A 119 -1.88 18.84 -8.67
N ILE A 120 -2.89 17.95 -8.65
CA ILE A 120 -3.07 16.86 -9.64
C ILE A 120 -3.06 17.39 -11.08
N SER A 121 -3.59 18.61 -11.32
CA SER A 121 -3.62 19.25 -12.63
C SER A 121 -2.24 19.63 -13.19
N LYS A 122 -1.22 19.66 -12.34
CA LYS A 122 0.18 20.00 -12.69
C LYS A 122 1.11 18.80 -12.68
N ILE A 123 0.56 17.58 -12.57
CA ILE A 123 1.35 16.36 -12.59
C ILE A 123 1.75 16.01 -14.04
N ASP A 124 3.03 15.69 -14.21
CA ASP A 124 3.61 15.25 -15.48
C ASP A 124 3.38 13.74 -15.64
N TRP A 125 2.23 13.38 -16.15
CA TRP A 125 1.81 11.98 -16.30
C TRP A 125 2.59 11.26 -17.40
N ILE A 126 3.09 10.06 -17.10
CA ILE A 126 3.73 9.14 -18.04
C ILE A 126 2.68 8.12 -18.50
N SER A 127 2.46 7.99 -19.81
CA SER A 127 1.59 6.95 -20.36
C SER A 127 2.35 5.62 -20.39
N THR A 128 1.87 4.62 -19.66
CA THR A 128 2.52 3.29 -19.55
C THR A 128 1.78 2.22 -20.36
N LEU A 129 0.46 2.22 -20.30
CA LEU A 129 -0.41 1.36 -21.11
C LEU A 129 -1.56 2.18 -21.72
N PRO A 130 -2.23 1.71 -22.79
CA PRO A 130 -3.41 2.39 -23.33
C PRO A 130 -4.46 2.61 -22.22
N GLY A 131 -4.83 3.87 -21.96
CA GLY A 131 -5.78 4.25 -20.90
C GLY A 131 -5.22 4.19 -19.48
N MET A 132 -3.91 4.06 -19.32
CA MET A 132 -3.22 4.09 -18.02
C MET A 132 -2.09 5.12 -18.05
N LYS A 133 -2.06 5.96 -17.02
CA LYS A 133 -1.01 6.95 -16.80
C LYS A 133 -0.48 6.82 -15.39
N GLU A 134 0.81 6.99 -15.23
CA GLU A 134 1.48 6.90 -13.93
C GLU A 134 2.30 8.15 -13.65
N TYR A 135 2.47 8.43 -12.37
CA TYR A 135 3.41 9.41 -11.86
C TYR A 135 4.19 8.79 -10.70
N PRO A 136 5.44 8.35 -10.94
CA PRO A 136 6.32 7.92 -9.86
C PRO A 136 6.55 9.09 -8.90
N VAL A 137 6.36 8.86 -7.60
CA VAL A 137 6.52 9.92 -6.60
C VAL A 137 8.01 10.11 -6.29
N PRO A 138 8.58 11.30 -6.53
CA PRO A 138 10.00 11.55 -6.30
C PRO A 138 10.40 11.29 -4.85
N GLY A 139 11.51 10.56 -4.65
CA GLY A 139 11.99 10.17 -3.32
C GLY A 139 11.29 8.94 -2.72
N TRP A 140 10.25 8.40 -3.39
CA TRP A 140 9.46 7.25 -2.93
C TRP A 140 9.42 6.15 -4.01
N PRO A 141 10.47 5.34 -4.16
CA PRO A 141 10.67 4.49 -5.34
C PRO A 141 9.58 3.43 -5.55
N GLN A 142 8.88 2.99 -4.48
CA GLN A 142 7.78 2.04 -4.55
C GLN A 142 6.42 2.71 -4.79
N ALA A 143 6.33 4.05 -4.64
CA ALA A 143 5.07 4.79 -4.66
C ALA A 143 4.82 5.48 -5.99
N ARG A 144 3.55 5.43 -6.43
CA ARG A 144 3.11 6.11 -7.64
C ARG A 144 1.64 6.51 -7.57
N LEU A 145 1.29 7.61 -8.22
CA LEU A 145 -0.10 7.86 -8.61
C LEU A 145 -0.38 7.11 -9.91
N VAL A 146 -1.56 6.50 -10.00
CA VAL A 146 -2.03 5.76 -11.16
C VAL A 146 -3.39 6.31 -11.57
N ARG A 147 -3.52 6.73 -12.83
CA ARG A 147 -4.78 7.19 -13.41
C ARG A 147 -5.20 6.22 -14.49
N LEU A 148 -6.41 5.69 -14.37
CA LEU A 148 -6.98 4.68 -15.24
C LEU A 148 -8.27 5.21 -15.87
N ALA A 149 -8.40 5.08 -17.19
CA ALA A 149 -9.60 5.46 -17.91
C ALA A 149 -10.82 4.63 -17.50
N ALA A 150 -12.01 5.19 -17.62
CA ALA A 150 -13.28 4.52 -17.36
C ALA A 150 -13.39 3.18 -18.11
N GLY A 151 -13.87 2.14 -17.44
CA GLY A 151 -14.02 0.79 -17.99
C GLY A 151 -12.72 0.05 -18.30
N ARG A 152 -11.54 0.66 -18.04
CA ARG A 152 -10.24 0.05 -18.28
C ARG A 152 -10.02 -1.15 -17.38
N THR A 153 -9.47 -2.22 -17.94
CA THR A 153 -9.01 -3.40 -17.21
C THR A 153 -7.49 -3.42 -17.23
N ILE A 154 -6.85 -3.55 -16.08
CA ILE A 154 -5.42 -3.82 -15.99
C ILE A 154 -5.20 -5.29 -16.36
N PRO A 155 -4.22 -5.61 -17.22
CA PRO A 155 -3.89 -6.99 -17.54
C PRO A 155 -3.66 -7.83 -16.29
N ARG A 156 -4.01 -9.12 -16.37
CA ARG A 156 -3.81 -10.04 -15.27
C ARG A 156 -2.33 -10.08 -14.85
N HIS A 157 -2.08 -9.91 -13.56
CA HIS A 157 -0.75 -9.79 -13.01
C HIS A 157 -0.67 -10.31 -11.57
N SER A 158 0.54 -10.47 -11.09
CA SER A 158 0.88 -10.77 -9.70
C SER A 158 2.09 -9.95 -9.26
N HIS A 159 2.34 -9.92 -7.97
CA HIS A 159 3.42 -9.15 -7.35
C HIS A 159 4.42 -10.10 -6.70
N GLY A 160 5.67 -9.66 -6.52
CA GLY A 160 6.68 -10.40 -5.77
C GLY A 160 6.77 -10.00 -4.29
N GLY A 161 5.82 -9.19 -3.83
CA GLY A 161 5.70 -8.68 -2.47
C GLY A 161 4.35 -8.01 -2.27
N LEU A 162 4.25 -7.15 -1.27
CA LEU A 162 3.03 -6.43 -0.93
C LEU A 162 2.70 -5.36 -1.99
N GLU A 163 1.43 -5.32 -2.43
CA GLU A 163 0.84 -4.18 -3.11
C GLU A 163 -0.28 -3.59 -2.27
N LEU A 164 -0.23 -2.28 -2.07
CA LEU A 164 -1.31 -1.49 -1.48
C LEU A 164 -1.81 -0.50 -2.53
N THR A 165 -3.11 -0.45 -2.77
CA THR A 165 -3.73 0.49 -3.69
C THR A 165 -4.86 1.25 -3.02
N LEU A 166 -4.63 2.53 -2.68
CA LEU A 166 -5.61 3.46 -2.13
C LEU A 166 -6.37 4.15 -3.26
N VAL A 167 -7.70 4.06 -3.25
CA VAL A 167 -8.54 4.79 -4.21
C VAL A 167 -8.70 6.25 -3.77
N LEU A 168 -8.22 7.17 -4.59
CA LEU A 168 -8.35 8.62 -4.38
C LEU A 168 -9.61 9.19 -5.06
N GLU A 169 -9.97 8.69 -6.25
CA GLU A 169 -11.17 9.06 -6.99
C GLU A 169 -11.66 7.89 -7.83
N GLY A 170 -12.97 7.85 -8.11
CA GLY A 170 -13.59 6.78 -8.87
C GLY A 170 -13.74 5.49 -8.08
N ALA A 171 -13.69 4.37 -8.79
CA ALA A 171 -13.79 3.02 -8.23
C ALA A 171 -13.23 1.98 -9.21
N PHE A 172 -12.76 0.85 -8.65
CA PHE A 172 -12.44 -0.34 -9.42
C PHE A 172 -12.86 -1.61 -8.67
N SER A 173 -12.97 -2.72 -9.40
CA SER A 173 -13.15 -4.05 -8.82
C SER A 173 -12.08 -4.99 -9.36
N ASP A 174 -11.64 -5.97 -8.56
CA ASP A 174 -10.62 -6.96 -8.94
C ASP A 174 -11.11 -8.42 -8.88
N GLY A 175 -12.40 -8.62 -8.65
CA GLY A 175 -13.01 -9.93 -8.44
C GLY A 175 -13.06 -10.36 -6.97
N GLN A 176 -12.34 -9.69 -6.08
CA GLN A 176 -12.41 -9.89 -4.63
C GLN A 176 -13.33 -8.86 -3.97
N GLY A 177 -13.38 -7.64 -4.53
CA GLY A 177 -14.21 -6.57 -3.99
C GLY A 177 -14.41 -5.41 -4.96
N LEU A 178 -15.23 -4.44 -4.52
CA LEU A 178 -15.41 -3.14 -5.14
C LEU A 178 -14.79 -2.07 -4.24
N TYR A 179 -13.75 -1.44 -4.71
CA TYR A 179 -12.99 -0.42 -3.99
C TYR A 179 -13.38 0.98 -4.48
N LYS A 180 -13.73 1.85 -3.54
CA LYS A 180 -14.17 3.24 -3.77
C LYS A 180 -13.23 4.20 -3.06
N ARG A 181 -13.44 5.50 -3.26
CA ARG A 181 -12.64 6.54 -2.59
C ARG A 181 -12.45 6.25 -1.10
N GLY A 182 -11.19 6.23 -0.69
CA GLY A 182 -10.75 5.96 0.66
C GLY A 182 -10.50 4.48 0.97
N ASP A 183 -10.97 3.54 0.14
CA ASP A 183 -10.72 2.12 0.35
C ASP A 183 -9.31 1.74 -0.09
N VAL A 184 -8.72 0.77 0.60
CA VAL A 184 -7.41 0.18 0.29
C VAL A 184 -7.60 -1.25 -0.21
N CYS A 185 -7.13 -1.52 -1.42
CA CYS A 185 -6.93 -2.88 -1.90
C CYS A 185 -5.56 -3.36 -1.47
N VAL A 186 -5.49 -4.54 -0.85
CA VAL A 186 -4.27 -5.17 -0.39
C VAL A 186 -4.06 -6.47 -1.17
N ALA A 187 -2.92 -6.62 -1.81
CA ALA A 187 -2.54 -7.84 -2.51
C ALA A 187 -1.12 -8.25 -2.13
N ASP A 188 -0.91 -9.52 -1.84
CA ASP A 188 0.40 -10.09 -1.57
C ASP A 188 0.90 -10.93 -2.77
N GLU A 189 2.03 -11.59 -2.59
CA GLU A 189 2.65 -12.44 -3.62
C GLU A 189 1.78 -13.64 -4.06
N THR A 190 0.75 -13.99 -3.30
CA THR A 190 -0.16 -15.11 -3.61
C THR A 190 -1.36 -14.67 -4.43
N VAL A 191 -1.63 -13.35 -4.48
CA VAL A 191 -2.77 -12.79 -5.19
C VAL A 191 -2.43 -12.59 -6.66
N GLU A 192 -3.29 -13.11 -7.52
CA GLU A 192 -3.27 -12.85 -8.96
C GLU A 192 -4.60 -12.21 -9.34
N HIS A 193 -4.56 -10.96 -9.81
CA HIS A 193 -5.77 -10.19 -10.07
C HIS A 193 -5.72 -9.43 -11.39
N SER A 194 -6.88 -8.88 -11.78
CA SER A 194 -7.07 -8.09 -13.00
C SER A 194 -8.07 -6.97 -12.70
N PRO A 195 -7.63 -5.89 -12.05
CA PRO A 195 -8.49 -4.80 -11.65
C PRO A 195 -9.20 -4.16 -12.85
N ARG A 196 -10.49 -3.88 -12.69
CA ARG A 196 -11.33 -3.24 -13.69
C ARG A 196 -11.96 -1.97 -13.13
N VAL A 197 -11.71 -0.85 -13.78
CA VAL A 197 -12.30 0.44 -13.45
C VAL A 197 -13.79 0.47 -13.78
N SER A 198 -14.57 1.12 -12.93
CA SER A 198 -16.00 1.38 -13.19
C SER A 198 -16.20 2.10 -14.55
N PRO A 199 -17.25 1.75 -15.30
CA PRO A 199 -17.43 2.28 -16.65
C PRO A 199 -17.85 3.75 -16.71
N ASP A 200 -18.33 4.31 -15.62
CA ASP A 200 -18.93 5.64 -15.54
C ASP A 200 -17.91 6.78 -15.38
N ARG A 201 -16.73 6.51 -14.86
CA ARG A 201 -15.68 7.51 -14.66
C ARG A 201 -14.29 6.92 -14.56
N GLU A 202 -13.26 7.76 -14.72
CA GLU A 202 -11.87 7.38 -14.47
C GLU A 202 -11.63 7.07 -12.98
N CYS A 203 -10.58 6.31 -12.71
CA CYS A 203 -10.13 6.00 -11.37
C CYS A 203 -8.71 6.56 -11.16
N LEU A 204 -8.53 7.29 -10.05
CA LEU A 204 -7.24 7.77 -9.58
C LEU A 204 -6.89 7.02 -8.31
N CYS A 205 -5.72 6.39 -8.29
CA CYS A 205 -5.21 5.64 -7.15
C CYS A 205 -3.82 6.15 -6.73
N PHE A 206 -3.49 5.91 -5.47
CA PHE A 206 -2.12 5.93 -4.98
C PHE A 206 -1.72 4.49 -4.69
N ALA A 207 -0.70 4.00 -5.39
CA ALA A 207 -0.24 2.62 -5.30
C ALA A 207 1.18 2.55 -4.73
N VAL A 208 1.41 1.58 -3.84
CA VAL A 208 2.71 1.19 -3.30
C VAL A 208 2.93 -0.27 -3.64
N ILE A 209 4.03 -0.57 -4.35
CA ILE A 209 4.35 -1.92 -4.82
C ILE A 209 5.72 -2.31 -4.30
N GLU A 210 5.75 -3.24 -3.35
CA GLU A 210 6.96 -3.77 -2.72
C GLU A 210 7.37 -5.06 -3.40
N GLY A 211 8.19 -4.95 -4.43
CA GLY A 211 8.68 -6.10 -5.17
C GLY A 211 8.43 -6.02 -6.68
N PRO A 212 8.88 -7.02 -7.43
CA PRO A 212 8.75 -7.01 -8.88
C PRO A 212 7.30 -7.25 -9.31
N TYR A 213 6.84 -6.41 -10.23
CA TYR A 213 5.57 -6.57 -10.93
C TYR A 213 5.70 -7.63 -12.03
N ARG A 214 4.77 -8.58 -12.10
CA ARG A 214 4.81 -9.71 -13.04
C ARG A 214 3.53 -9.77 -13.86
N LEU A 215 3.58 -9.25 -15.09
CA LEU A 215 2.50 -9.43 -16.06
C LEU A 215 2.38 -10.89 -16.49
N LYS A 216 1.17 -11.36 -16.80
CA LYS A 216 0.88 -12.71 -17.27
C LYS A 216 0.43 -12.72 -18.74
N GLY A 217 0.63 -13.88 -19.38
CA GLY A 217 0.19 -14.10 -20.76
C GLY A 217 0.93 -13.24 -21.79
N VAL A 218 0.24 -12.83 -22.84
CA VAL A 218 0.80 -12.02 -23.93
C VAL A 218 1.41 -10.70 -23.46
N TRP A 219 0.94 -10.15 -22.36
CA TRP A 219 1.43 -8.90 -21.78
C TRP A 219 2.84 -9.02 -21.19
N GLN A 220 3.25 -10.22 -20.80
CA GLN A 220 4.63 -10.51 -20.37
C GLN A 220 5.62 -10.28 -21.52
N LEU A 221 5.24 -10.68 -22.75
CA LEU A 221 6.06 -10.45 -23.94
C LEU A 221 6.12 -8.96 -24.31
N ILE A 222 4.98 -8.26 -24.21
CA ILE A 222 4.91 -6.81 -24.52
C ILE A 222 5.76 -6.01 -23.54
N SER A 223 5.72 -6.31 -22.22
CA SER A 223 6.57 -5.63 -21.24
C SER A 223 8.06 -5.88 -21.51
N ALA A 224 8.46 -7.11 -21.80
CA ALA A 224 9.85 -7.44 -22.12
C ALA A 224 10.36 -6.69 -23.37
N VAL A 225 9.52 -6.55 -24.39
CA VAL A 225 9.85 -5.76 -25.60
C VAL A 225 9.96 -4.26 -25.24
N ASN A 226 9.06 -3.74 -24.43
CA ASN A 226 9.11 -2.33 -24.02
C ASN A 226 10.35 -2.03 -23.19
N ASP A 227 10.72 -2.91 -22.25
CA ASP A 227 11.93 -2.79 -21.44
C ASP A 227 13.20 -2.82 -22.30
N LEU A 228 13.22 -3.68 -23.32
CA LEU A 228 14.31 -3.74 -24.30
C LEU A 228 14.42 -2.42 -25.08
N VAL A 229 13.29 -1.87 -25.56
CA VAL A 229 13.23 -0.60 -26.31
C VAL A 229 13.65 0.58 -25.43
N GLN A 230 13.24 0.60 -24.16
CA GLN A 230 13.65 1.63 -23.18
C GLN A 230 15.16 1.53 -22.84
N GLY A 231 15.69 0.31 -22.75
CA GLY A 231 17.13 0.06 -22.56
C GLY A 231 18.01 0.48 -23.74
N LEU A 232 17.43 0.57 -24.95
CA LEU A 232 18.12 1.04 -26.16
C LEU A 232 18.11 2.56 -26.33
N LYS A 233 17.35 3.31 -25.52
CA LYS A 233 17.41 4.79 -25.53
C LYS A 233 18.74 5.24 -24.96
N PRO A 234 19.53 6.07 -25.68
CA PRO A 234 20.78 6.59 -25.17
C PRO A 234 20.49 7.39 -23.88
N LYS A 235 21.23 7.06 -22.80
CA LYS A 235 21.27 7.90 -21.60
C LYS A 235 21.81 9.25 -22.03
N VAL A 236 20.94 10.24 -22.18
CA VAL A 236 21.38 11.63 -22.35
C VAL A 236 22.05 12.02 -21.05
N ALA A 237 23.38 12.08 -21.07
CA ALA A 237 24.16 12.63 -19.97
C ALA A 237 23.80 14.12 -19.90
N LEU A 238 23.14 14.52 -18.83
CA LEU A 238 23.04 15.92 -18.44
C LEU A 238 24.44 16.34 -17.95
N ALA A 239 25.07 17.17 -18.75
CA ALA A 239 26.28 17.89 -18.40
C ALA A 239 25.94 19.07 -17.48
#